data_9d4fcbe30bdab615c28702b2e82018d2
#
_entry.id   9d4fcbe30bdab615c28702b2e82018d2
#
_cell.length_a   1.000
_cell.length_b   1.000
_cell.length_c   1.000
_cell.angle_alpha   90.00
_cell.angle_beta   90.00
_cell.angle_gamma   90.00
#
_symmetry.space_group_name_H-M   'P 1'
#
loop_
_entity.id
_entity.type
_entity.pdbx_description
1 polymer ?
#
loop_
_entity_poly.entity_id
_entity_poly.type
_entity_poly.pdbx_seq_one_letter_code
_entity_poly.pdbx_strand_id
1 'polypeptide(L)'
;MVQRSYLGAGPLAAAAAALSDRPPAEVLVPGDPAAFLARRIDLRGSVDLARQLATIDRSPPPPAASTEAAMRLRALVRSRFAELKARVDRAFLDPFQRRNKLPTPAQIHAALEETGALTARIGRPVAAAVDTLWAPFAELYALWLDRTGYEARALRDEIVPSLHALGPAAARLERLDAALLGSTAKGRAELLDKLASGLARSFASTLSNAIASLPAAARAAHIEAWAVAPGWLRPEIGRGHAVVLAVIAHERGRLEGLVGPLG
;
A
#
# COMPACT_ATOMS: atom_id res chain seq x y z
N MET A 1 9.50 -0.53 -33.90
CA MET A 1 9.81 0.47 -32.83
C MET A 1 8.84 0.23 -31.70
N VAL A 2 9.14 -0.70 -30.79
CA VAL A 2 8.22 -1.14 -29.72
C VAL A 2 8.42 -0.21 -28.52
N GLN A 3 7.36 0.43 -28.11
CA GLN A 3 7.30 1.37 -27.00
C GLN A 3 7.79 0.74 -25.68
N ARG A 4 8.96 1.18 -25.19
CA ARG A 4 9.58 0.80 -23.91
C ARG A 4 8.93 1.47 -22.69
N SER A 5 7.60 1.63 -22.66
CA SER A 5 6.94 2.52 -21.69
C SER A 5 6.20 1.83 -20.54
N TYR A 6 6.35 0.52 -20.29
CA TYR A 6 5.44 -0.16 -19.37
C TYR A 6 6.04 -0.82 -18.11
N LEU A 7 7.28 -0.51 -17.76
CA LEU A 7 7.85 -0.95 -16.47
C LEU A 7 8.41 0.22 -15.65
N GLY A 8 7.73 1.35 -15.66
CA GLY A 8 7.95 2.40 -14.66
C GLY A 8 7.82 1.81 -13.26
N ALA A 9 8.61 2.28 -12.32
CA ALA A 9 8.53 1.85 -10.93
C ALA A 9 7.05 1.84 -10.49
N GLY A 10 6.53 0.66 -10.18
CA GLY A 10 5.11 0.51 -9.84
C GLY A 10 4.76 1.38 -8.63
N PRO A 11 3.48 1.69 -8.40
CA PRO A 11 3.03 2.62 -7.36
C PRO A 11 3.58 2.30 -5.96
N LEU A 12 3.81 1.02 -5.65
CA LEU A 12 4.44 0.61 -4.38
C LEU A 12 5.93 0.95 -4.31
N ALA A 13 6.66 0.85 -5.43
CA ALA A 13 8.08 1.23 -5.47
C ALA A 13 8.25 2.75 -5.36
N ALA A 14 7.35 3.53 -5.98
CA ALA A 14 7.32 4.97 -5.84
C ALA A 14 7.00 5.39 -4.39
N ALA A 15 6.03 4.73 -3.74
CA ALA A 15 5.71 4.98 -2.33
C ALA A 15 6.89 4.61 -1.41
N ALA A 16 7.58 3.51 -1.66
CA ALA A 16 8.77 3.13 -0.90
C ALA A 16 9.93 4.11 -1.07
N ALA A 17 10.13 4.63 -2.29
CA ALA A 17 11.14 5.64 -2.58
C ALA A 17 10.85 6.96 -1.85
N ALA A 18 9.59 7.38 -1.81
CA ALA A 18 9.16 8.60 -1.10
C ALA A 18 9.35 8.54 0.42
N LEU A 19 9.43 7.33 1.01
CA LEU A 19 9.66 7.11 2.44
C LEU A 19 11.14 6.89 2.78
N SER A 20 12.02 6.79 1.80
CA SER A 20 13.45 6.64 2.02
C SER A 20 14.15 7.99 1.84
N ASP A 21 15.00 8.36 2.80
CA ASP A 21 15.87 9.56 2.72
C ASP A 21 16.96 9.42 1.63
N ARG A 22 17.03 8.27 0.96
CA ARG A 22 17.89 8.08 -0.21
C ARG A 22 17.14 8.50 -1.45
N PRO A 23 17.77 9.29 -2.34
CA PRO A 23 17.25 9.47 -3.69
C PRO A 23 16.95 8.08 -4.25
N PRO A 24 15.87 7.92 -5.03
CA PRO A 24 15.56 6.64 -5.62
C PRO A 24 16.83 6.19 -6.35
N ALA A 25 17.56 5.24 -5.76
CA ALA A 25 18.55 4.50 -6.52
C ALA A 25 17.78 4.08 -7.75
N GLU A 26 18.27 4.42 -8.93
CA GLU A 26 17.68 3.97 -10.18
C GLU A 26 17.24 2.54 -9.94
N VAL A 27 15.93 2.35 -9.84
CA VAL A 27 15.37 1.01 -9.80
C VAL A 27 15.67 0.52 -11.18
N LEU A 28 16.86 -0.05 -11.34
CA LEU A 28 17.26 -0.75 -12.54
C LEU A 28 16.15 -1.76 -12.77
N VAL A 29 15.22 -1.39 -13.65
CA VAL A 29 14.25 -2.33 -14.18
C VAL A 29 15.13 -3.38 -14.85
N PRO A 30 15.21 -4.61 -14.28
CA PRO A 30 16.01 -5.63 -14.91
C PRO A 30 15.50 -5.76 -16.34
N GLY A 31 16.39 -5.67 -17.32
CA GLY A 31 16.02 -5.87 -18.72
C GLY A 31 15.46 -7.27 -19.00
N ASP A 32 15.55 -8.15 -18.00
CA ASP A 32 15.01 -9.51 -18.00
C ASP A 32 13.97 -9.68 -16.87
N PRO A 33 12.66 -9.75 -17.20
CA PRO A 33 11.60 -10.02 -16.24
C PRO A 33 11.79 -11.35 -15.49
N ALA A 34 12.37 -12.36 -16.12
CA ALA A 34 12.61 -13.66 -15.50
C ALA A 34 13.68 -13.55 -14.40
N ALA A 35 14.76 -12.82 -14.64
CA ALA A 35 15.79 -12.54 -13.64
C ALA A 35 15.25 -11.71 -12.47
N PHE A 36 14.31 -10.79 -12.71
CA PHE A 36 13.64 -10.03 -11.67
C PHE A 36 12.75 -10.94 -10.79
N LEU A 37 11.96 -11.81 -11.39
CA LEU A 37 11.12 -12.78 -10.68
C LEU A 37 11.99 -13.77 -9.90
N ALA A 38 13.05 -14.30 -10.50
CA ALA A 38 13.96 -15.26 -9.85
C ALA A 38 14.60 -14.73 -8.55
N ARG A 39 14.80 -13.42 -8.44
CA ARG A 39 15.33 -12.78 -7.21
C ARG A 39 14.29 -12.59 -6.12
N ARG A 40 13.01 -12.67 -6.44
CA ARG A 40 11.89 -12.39 -5.52
C ARG A 40 11.08 -13.61 -5.16
N ILE A 41 11.20 -14.68 -5.93
CA ILE A 41 10.51 -15.95 -5.70
C ILE A 41 11.51 -16.88 -5.01
N ASP A 42 11.12 -17.45 -3.88
CA ASP A 42 11.94 -18.48 -3.23
C ASP A 42 11.94 -19.77 -4.07
N LEU A 43 12.82 -20.73 -3.73
CA LEU A 43 12.97 -21.96 -4.49
C LEU A 43 11.65 -22.74 -4.60
N ARG A 44 10.87 -22.78 -3.51
CA ARG A 44 9.57 -23.48 -3.48
C ARG A 44 8.56 -22.78 -4.41
N GLY A 45 8.46 -21.48 -4.33
CA GLY A 45 7.60 -20.67 -5.21
C GLY A 45 8.01 -20.80 -6.67
N SER A 46 9.33 -20.90 -6.97
CA SER A 46 9.85 -21.11 -8.33
C SER A 46 9.42 -22.48 -8.88
N VAL A 47 9.49 -23.54 -8.08
CA VAL A 47 9.05 -24.89 -8.48
C VAL A 47 7.54 -24.93 -8.72
N ASP A 48 6.75 -24.31 -7.83
CA ASP A 48 5.30 -24.25 -7.97
C ASP A 48 4.89 -23.44 -9.20
N LEU A 49 5.54 -22.31 -9.46
CA LEU A 49 5.32 -21.50 -10.65
C LEU A 49 5.69 -22.29 -11.93
N ALA A 50 6.84 -22.97 -11.96
CA ALA A 50 7.25 -23.76 -13.11
C ALA A 50 6.27 -24.92 -13.40
N ARG A 51 5.75 -25.58 -12.35
CA ARG A 51 4.72 -26.62 -12.48
C ARG A 51 3.42 -26.06 -13.08
N GLN A 52 2.96 -24.89 -12.61
CA GLN A 52 1.77 -24.22 -13.13
C GLN A 52 1.96 -23.79 -14.59
N LEU A 53 3.11 -23.21 -14.92
CA LEU A 53 3.44 -22.84 -16.30
C LEU A 53 3.43 -24.04 -17.25
N ALA A 54 4.04 -25.17 -16.84
CA ALA A 54 4.03 -26.40 -17.62
C ALA A 54 2.60 -26.97 -17.83
N THR A 55 1.69 -26.74 -16.88
CA THR A 55 0.28 -27.13 -17.00
C THR A 55 -0.46 -26.20 -17.94
N ILE A 56 -0.15 -24.89 -17.91
CA ILE A 56 -0.73 -23.88 -18.80
C ILE A 56 -0.38 -24.14 -20.26
N ASP A 57 0.87 -24.52 -20.55
CA ASP A 57 1.38 -24.69 -21.92
C ASP A 57 0.74 -25.89 -22.65
N ARG A 58 0.28 -26.89 -21.91
CA ARG A 58 -0.32 -28.11 -22.46
C ARG A 58 -1.80 -28.01 -22.86
N SER A 59 -2.42 -26.86 -22.63
CA SER A 59 -3.86 -26.70 -22.90
C SER A 59 -4.12 -26.12 -24.30
N PRO A 60 -5.18 -26.52 -25.02
CA PRO A 60 -5.48 -26.03 -26.38
C PRO A 60 -5.76 -24.53 -26.39
N PRO A 61 -5.50 -23.83 -27.53
CA PRO A 61 -5.83 -22.41 -27.67
C PRO A 61 -7.34 -22.18 -27.49
N PRO A 62 -7.75 -21.06 -26.91
CA PRO A 62 -9.14 -20.78 -26.58
C PRO A 62 -9.95 -20.35 -27.82
N PRO A 63 -11.27 -20.55 -27.81
CA PRO A 63 -12.17 -19.74 -28.63
C PRO A 63 -12.07 -18.25 -28.20
N ALA A 64 -12.34 -17.34 -29.12
CA ALA A 64 -12.33 -15.92 -28.84
C ALA A 64 -13.27 -15.58 -27.66
N ALA A 65 -12.72 -14.94 -26.65
CA ALA A 65 -13.51 -14.45 -25.52
C ALA A 65 -14.49 -13.37 -26.02
N SER A 66 -15.68 -13.30 -25.39
CA SER A 66 -16.60 -12.19 -25.65
C SER A 66 -15.99 -10.88 -25.15
N THR A 67 -15.58 -10.02 -26.09
CA THR A 67 -15.02 -8.69 -25.79
C THR A 67 -15.92 -7.87 -24.86
N GLU A 68 -17.24 -8.00 -25.04
CA GLU A 68 -18.21 -7.30 -24.21
C GLU A 68 -18.19 -7.79 -22.74
N ALA A 69 -18.10 -9.11 -22.52
CA ALA A 69 -18.01 -9.67 -21.18
C ALA A 69 -16.70 -9.26 -20.48
N ALA A 70 -15.57 -9.25 -21.21
CA ALA A 70 -14.31 -8.75 -20.70
C ALA A 70 -14.37 -7.26 -20.33
N MET A 71 -15.03 -6.44 -21.16
CA MET A 71 -15.24 -5.02 -20.84
C MET A 71 -16.10 -4.82 -19.60
N ARG A 72 -17.17 -5.61 -19.41
CA ARG A 72 -18.00 -5.56 -18.19
C ARG A 72 -17.20 -5.90 -16.94
N LEU A 73 -16.39 -6.96 -16.98
CA LEU A 73 -15.54 -7.32 -15.85
C LEU A 73 -14.51 -6.22 -15.52
N ARG A 74 -13.92 -5.62 -16.55
CA ARG A 74 -13.00 -4.49 -16.37
C ARG A 74 -13.68 -3.28 -15.73
N ALA A 75 -14.89 -2.96 -16.16
CA ALA A 75 -15.71 -1.90 -15.57
C ALA A 75 -16.04 -2.18 -14.11
N LEU A 76 -16.39 -3.43 -13.77
CA LEU A 76 -16.62 -3.87 -12.38
C LEU A 76 -15.38 -3.66 -11.51
N VAL A 77 -14.21 -4.13 -11.95
CA VAL A 77 -12.95 -3.97 -11.22
C VAL A 77 -12.67 -2.49 -10.95
N ARG A 78 -12.80 -1.65 -11.99
CA ARG A 78 -12.57 -0.20 -11.87
C ARG A 78 -13.53 0.46 -10.89
N SER A 79 -14.82 0.14 -10.96
CA SER A 79 -15.85 0.69 -10.08
C SER A 79 -15.57 0.33 -8.62
N ARG A 80 -15.30 -0.94 -8.32
CA ARG A 80 -15.02 -1.39 -6.94
C ARG A 80 -13.79 -0.71 -6.34
N PHE A 81 -12.70 -0.58 -7.11
CA PHE A 81 -11.52 0.13 -6.62
C PHE A 81 -11.69 1.64 -6.54
N ALA A 82 -12.52 2.25 -7.40
CA ALA A 82 -12.88 3.66 -7.27
C ALA A 82 -13.68 3.92 -5.99
N GLU A 83 -14.64 3.04 -5.67
CA GLU A 83 -15.40 3.11 -4.41
C GLU A 83 -14.50 2.93 -3.18
N LEU A 84 -13.57 1.95 -3.22
CA LEU A 84 -12.59 1.75 -2.14
C LEU A 84 -11.72 2.98 -1.95
N LYS A 85 -11.17 3.52 -3.06
CA LYS A 85 -10.37 4.74 -3.03
C LYS A 85 -11.16 5.91 -2.43
N ALA A 86 -12.41 6.12 -2.85
CA ALA A 86 -13.25 7.19 -2.32
C ALA A 86 -13.55 7.03 -0.82
N ARG A 87 -13.64 5.79 -0.30
CA ARG A 87 -13.77 5.54 1.14
C ARG A 87 -12.49 5.90 1.90
N VAL A 88 -11.33 5.54 1.33
CA VAL A 88 -10.01 5.89 1.89
C VAL A 88 -9.82 7.41 1.87
N ASP A 89 -10.04 8.06 0.72
CA ASP A 89 -9.91 9.51 0.59
C ASP A 89 -10.75 10.23 1.64
N ARG A 90 -12.01 9.84 1.85
CA ARG A 90 -12.87 10.42 2.89
C ARG A 90 -12.35 10.22 4.31
N ALA A 91 -11.73 9.06 4.59
CA ALA A 91 -11.16 8.80 5.92
C ALA A 91 -9.93 9.68 6.20
N PHE A 92 -9.14 9.98 5.18
CA PHE A 92 -7.92 10.78 5.30
C PHE A 92 -8.14 12.29 5.06
N LEU A 93 -9.24 12.69 4.42
CA LEU A 93 -9.61 14.10 4.24
C LEU A 93 -9.85 14.80 5.59
N ASP A 94 -10.54 14.11 6.50
CA ASP A 94 -10.73 14.56 7.87
C ASP A 94 -10.22 13.46 8.83
N PRO A 95 -8.89 13.40 9.05
CA PRO A 95 -8.26 12.31 9.77
C PRO A 95 -8.60 12.31 11.26
N PHE A 96 -9.00 13.45 11.84
CA PHE A 96 -9.35 13.60 13.25
C PHE A 96 -10.84 13.30 13.55
N GLN A 97 -11.57 12.77 12.57
CA GLN A 97 -12.93 12.28 12.85
C GLN A 97 -12.90 11.19 13.92
N ARG A 98 -13.90 11.23 14.81
CA ARG A 98 -14.03 10.30 15.95
C ARG A 98 -13.88 8.82 15.57
N ARG A 99 -14.31 8.45 14.36
CA ARG A 99 -14.21 7.07 13.84
C ARG A 99 -12.78 6.61 13.56
N ASN A 100 -11.85 7.53 13.28
CA ASN A 100 -10.46 7.20 12.98
C ASN A 100 -9.62 7.01 14.24
N LYS A 101 -10.15 7.39 15.41
CA LYS A 101 -9.49 7.26 16.73
C LYS A 101 -8.10 7.91 16.81
N LEU A 102 -7.77 8.82 15.88
CA LEU A 102 -6.51 9.56 15.98
C LEU A 102 -6.54 10.53 17.15
N PRO A 103 -5.41 10.72 17.84
CA PRO A 103 -5.35 11.59 19.00
C PRO A 103 -5.61 13.04 18.61
N THR A 104 -6.48 13.70 19.36
CA THR A 104 -6.70 15.14 19.26
C THR A 104 -5.48 15.92 19.75
N PRO A 105 -5.31 17.19 19.37
CA PRO A 105 -4.22 18.03 19.87
C PRO A 105 -4.12 18.04 21.41
N ALA A 106 -5.25 18.05 22.11
CA ALA A 106 -5.28 17.98 23.59
C ALA A 106 -4.76 16.63 24.10
N GLN A 107 -5.10 15.52 23.46
CA GLN A 107 -4.56 14.19 23.81
C GLN A 107 -3.07 14.06 23.48
N ILE A 108 -2.63 14.67 22.38
CA ILE A 108 -1.20 14.74 22.06
C ILE A 108 -0.45 15.52 23.15
N HIS A 109 -0.98 16.68 23.55
CA HIS A 109 -0.37 17.47 24.63
C HIS A 109 -0.28 16.68 25.92
N ALA A 110 -1.39 16.04 26.34
CA ALA A 110 -1.42 15.22 27.55
C ALA A 110 -0.38 14.06 27.52
N ALA A 111 -0.26 13.37 26.38
CA ALA A 111 0.72 12.30 26.21
C ALA A 111 2.17 12.82 26.28
N LEU A 112 2.44 14.02 25.75
CA LEU A 112 3.75 14.65 25.84
C LEU A 112 4.08 15.11 27.29
N GLU A 113 3.09 15.54 28.07
CA GLU A 113 3.24 15.85 29.50
C GLU A 113 3.48 14.57 30.29
N GLU A 114 2.64 13.55 30.14
CA GLU A 114 2.72 12.27 30.85
C GLU A 114 4.07 11.57 30.65
N THR A 115 4.59 11.59 29.45
CA THR A 115 5.91 11.04 29.12
C THR A 115 7.07 11.91 29.57
N GLY A 116 6.83 13.15 29.98
CA GLY A 116 7.86 14.15 30.29
C GLY A 116 8.60 14.71 29.07
N ALA A 117 8.10 14.45 27.86
CA ALA A 117 8.73 14.88 26.61
C ALA A 117 8.74 16.41 26.44
N LEU A 118 7.75 17.13 27.00
CA LEU A 118 7.72 18.60 26.99
C LEU A 118 8.83 19.22 27.82
N THR A 119 9.29 18.55 28.84
CA THR A 119 10.38 19.04 29.74
C THR A 119 11.74 18.57 29.24
N ALA A 120 11.89 17.28 28.93
CA ALA A 120 13.16 16.67 28.56
C ALA A 120 13.64 17.05 27.17
N ARG A 121 12.70 17.20 26.21
CA ARG A 121 12.93 17.56 24.79
C ARG A 121 13.69 16.55 23.96
N ILE A 122 14.44 15.65 24.58
CA ILE A 122 15.26 14.62 23.94
C ILE A 122 15.28 13.33 24.79
N GLY A 123 15.80 12.26 24.24
CA GLY A 123 16.07 11.02 24.95
C GLY A 123 14.83 10.15 25.18
N ARG A 124 14.85 9.37 26.28
CA ARG A 124 13.80 8.38 26.60
C ARG A 124 12.39 8.95 26.68
N PRO A 125 12.13 10.13 27.28
CA PRO A 125 10.78 10.69 27.32
C PRO A 125 10.21 10.96 25.93
N VAL A 126 11.03 11.46 25.00
CA VAL A 126 10.60 11.69 23.61
C VAL A 126 10.35 10.37 22.90
N ALA A 127 11.18 9.35 23.08
CA ALA A 127 10.97 8.03 22.52
C ALA A 127 9.66 7.40 23.02
N ALA A 128 9.37 7.49 24.32
CA ALA A 128 8.11 7.02 24.90
C ALA A 128 6.89 7.77 24.32
N ALA A 129 6.99 9.08 24.12
CA ALA A 129 5.95 9.87 23.47
C ALA A 129 5.73 9.43 22.00
N VAL A 130 6.81 9.16 21.27
CA VAL A 130 6.74 8.65 19.88
C VAL A 130 5.98 7.34 19.84
N ASP A 131 6.33 6.37 20.70
CA ASP A 131 5.70 5.06 20.73
C ASP A 131 4.18 5.17 21.05
N THR A 132 3.86 5.98 22.06
CA THR A 132 2.45 6.20 22.48
C THR A 132 1.63 6.87 21.37
N LEU A 133 2.18 7.91 20.75
CA LEU A 133 1.47 8.70 19.75
C LEU A 133 1.45 8.03 18.37
N TRP A 134 2.43 7.19 18.04
CA TRP A 134 2.44 6.45 16.78
C TRP A 134 1.37 5.35 16.72
N ALA A 135 1.07 4.68 17.82
CA ALA A 135 0.18 3.52 17.84
C ALA A 135 -1.17 3.75 17.12
N PRO A 136 -1.93 4.84 17.38
CA PRO A 136 -3.20 5.10 16.70
C PRO A 136 -3.06 5.30 15.18
N PHE A 137 -1.94 5.88 14.73
CA PHE A 137 -1.67 6.05 13.29
C PHE A 137 -1.34 4.72 12.64
N ALA A 138 -0.52 3.89 13.30
CA ALA A 138 -0.21 2.54 12.84
C ALA A 138 -1.49 1.69 12.69
N GLU A 139 -2.40 1.74 13.68
CA GLU A 139 -3.69 1.06 13.61
C GLU A 139 -4.56 1.53 12.43
N LEU A 140 -4.63 2.85 12.19
CA LEU A 140 -5.38 3.40 11.06
C LEU A 140 -4.81 2.92 9.72
N TYR A 141 -3.48 2.92 9.57
CA TYR A 141 -2.84 2.46 8.34
C TYR A 141 -3.02 0.95 8.14
N ALA A 142 -2.79 0.15 9.19
CA ALA A 142 -3.01 -1.29 9.17
C ALA A 142 -4.45 -1.63 8.77
N LEU A 143 -5.44 -0.98 9.39
CA LEU A 143 -6.87 -1.16 9.06
C LEU A 143 -7.14 -0.98 7.55
N TRP A 144 -6.60 0.08 6.94
CA TRP A 144 -6.85 0.35 5.53
C TRP A 144 -6.05 -0.56 4.59
N LEU A 145 -4.84 -0.97 4.97
CA LEU A 145 -4.06 -1.95 4.23
C LEU A 145 -4.73 -3.34 4.24
N ASP A 146 -5.18 -3.79 5.41
CA ASP A 146 -5.90 -5.06 5.57
C ASP A 146 -7.22 -5.05 4.80
N ARG A 147 -7.98 -3.96 4.92
CA ARG A 147 -9.23 -3.80 4.17
C ARG A 147 -9.01 -3.82 2.67
N THR A 148 -7.95 -3.16 2.18
CA THR A 148 -7.59 -3.20 0.76
C THR A 148 -7.28 -4.61 0.30
N GLY A 149 -6.51 -5.36 1.08
CA GLY A 149 -6.21 -6.76 0.80
C GLY A 149 -7.43 -7.67 0.83
N TYR A 150 -8.35 -7.43 1.76
CA TYR A 150 -9.62 -8.17 1.84
C TYR A 150 -10.51 -7.90 0.61
N GLU A 151 -10.76 -6.63 0.29
CA GLU A 151 -11.60 -6.22 -0.85
C GLU A 151 -11.02 -6.72 -2.19
N ALA A 152 -9.70 -6.70 -2.34
CA ALA A 152 -9.04 -7.24 -3.53
C ALA A 152 -9.22 -8.75 -3.67
N ARG A 153 -9.15 -9.51 -2.57
CA ARG A 153 -9.42 -10.96 -2.56
C ARG A 153 -10.89 -11.24 -2.86
N ALA A 154 -11.81 -10.57 -2.17
CA ALA A 154 -13.25 -10.75 -2.37
C ALA A 154 -13.66 -10.45 -3.82
N LEU A 155 -13.14 -9.36 -4.40
CA LEU A 155 -13.40 -9.04 -5.81
C LEU A 155 -12.80 -10.08 -6.77
N ARG A 156 -11.59 -10.59 -6.47
CA ARG A 156 -11.00 -11.67 -7.24
C ARG A 156 -11.91 -12.91 -7.26
N ASP A 157 -12.38 -13.32 -6.08
CA ASP A 157 -13.27 -14.48 -5.95
C ASP A 157 -14.61 -14.26 -6.67
N GLU A 158 -15.13 -13.03 -6.67
CA GLU A 158 -16.34 -12.64 -7.41
C GLU A 158 -16.15 -12.76 -8.94
N ILE A 159 -14.99 -12.37 -9.47
CA ILE A 159 -14.75 -12.35 -10.93
C ILE A 159 -14.27 -13.69 -11.50
N VAL A 160 -13.68 -14.58 -10.70
CA VAL A 160 -13.09 -15.86 -11.15
C VAL A 160 -14.08 -16.73 -11.94
N PRO A 161 -15.34 -16.96 -11.53
CA PRO A 161 -16.30 -17.74 -12.32
C PRO A 161 -16.55 -17.12 -13.70
N SER A 162 -16.66 -15.79 -13.76
CA SER A 162 -16.86 -15.07 -15.01
C SER A 162 -15.61 -15.09 -15.90
N LEU A 163 -14.42 -15.07 -15.33
CA LEU A 163 -13.16 -15.26 -16.08
C LEU A 163 -13.11 -16.65 -16.71
N HIS A 164 -13.47 -17.69 -15.97
CA HIS A 164 -13.52 -19.05 -16.51
C HIS A 164 -14.54 -19.17 -17.66
N ALA A 165 -15.68 -18.47 -17.58
CA ALA A 165 -16.67 -18.42 -18.63
C ALA A 165 -16.19 -17.70 -19.91
N LEU A 166 -15.17 -16.85 -19.83
CA LEU A 166 -14.53 -16.21 -20.99
C LEU A 166 -13.66 -17.19 -21.80
N GLY A 167 -13.40 -18.37 -21.26
CA GLY A 167 -12.71 -19.44 -21.97
C GLY A 167 -11.33 -19.81 -21.37
N PRO A 168 -10.67 -20.81 -21.99
CA PRO A 168 -9.44 -21.40 -21.43
C PRO A 168 -8.28 -20.44 -21.25
N ALA A 169 -8.16 -19.37 -22.07
CA ALA A 169 -7.09 -18.37 -21.91
C ALA A 169 -7.25 -17.57 -20.62
N ALA A 170 -8.48 -17.12 -20.31
CA ALA A 170 -8.76 -16.40 -19.09
C ALA A 170 -8.55 -17.29 -17.85
N ALA A 171 -8.99 -18.55 -17.90
CA ALA A 171 -8.73 -19.53 -16.86
C ALA A 171 -7.23 -19.83 -16.66
N ARG A 172 -6.42 -19.74 -17.72
CA ARG A 172 -4.95 -19.85 -17.61
C ARG A 172 -4.33 -18.63 -16.91
N LEU A 173 -4.74 -17.42 -17.32
CA LEU A 173 -4.28 -16.19 -16.70
C LEU A 173 -4.63 -16.15 -15.21
N GLU A 174 -5.83 -16.60 -14.84
CA GLU A 174 -6.24 -16.72 -13.46
C GLU A 174 -5.33 -17.68 -12.66
N ARG A 175 -5.03 -18.85 -13.19
CA ARG A 175 -4.13 -19.82 -12.55
C ARG A 175 -2.70 -19.28 -12.43
N LEU A 176 -2.22 -18.57 -13.45
CA LEU A 176 -0.93 -17.90 -13.40
C LEU A 176 -0.89 -16.83 -12.31
N ASP A 177 -1.93 -15.97 -12.23
CA ASP A 177 -2.05 -14.98 -11.16
C ASP A 177 -2.07 -15.63 -9.78
N ALA A 178 -2.82 -16.71 -9.59
CA ALA A 178 -2.86 -17.46 -8.32
C ALA A 178 -1.47 -18.00 -7.93
N ALA A 179 -0.74 -18.58 -8.88
CA ALA A 179 0.61 -19.07 -8.67
C ALA A 179 1.60 -17.95 -8.32
N LEU A 180 1.52 -16.82 -9.03
CA LEU A 180 2.34 -15.62 -8.75
C LEU A 180 2.03 -15.03 -7.37
N LEU A 181 0.76 -14.93 -6.98
CA LEU A 181 0.37 -14.48 -5.65
C LEU A 181 0.95 -15.36 -4.56
N GLY A 182 0.86 -16.67 -4.71
CA GLY A 182 1.43 -17.63 -3.76
C GLY A 182 2.94 -17.49 -3.66
N SER A 183 3.63 -17.45 -4.79
CA SER A 183 5.09 -17.40 -4.85
C SER A 183 5.68 -16.06 -4.38
N THR A 184 4.92 -14.96 -4.49
CA THR A 184 5.37 -13.61 -4.09
C THR A 184 4.83 -13.15 -2.73
N ALA A 185 4.00 -13.96 -2.06
CA ALA A 185 3.32 -13.59 -0.82
C ALA A 185 4.28 -13.11 0.28
N LYS A 186 5.38 -13.83 0.49
CA LYS A 186 6.42 -13.47 1.47
C LYS A 186 7.07 -12.13 1.15
N GLY A 187 7.53 -11.94 -0.10
CA GLY A 187 8.16 -10.69 -0.51
C GLY A 187 7.20 -9.49 -0.43
N ARG A 188 5.91 -9.73 -0.65
CA ARG A 188 4.87 -8.71 -0.47
C ARG A 188 4.68 -8.33 1.01
N ALA A 189 4.62 -9.31 1.91
CA ALA A 189 4.55 -9.06 3.35
C ALA A 189 5.77 -8.25 3.81
N GLU A 190 6.99 -8.67 3.45
CA GLU A 190 8.22 -7.94 3.76
C GLU A 190 8.23 -6.50 3.22
N LEU A 191 7.64 -6.26 2.05
CA LEU A 191 7.52 -4.91 1.50
C LEU A 191 6.56 -4.05 2.33
N LEU A 192 5.40 -4.59 2.72
CA LEU A 192 4.43 -3.89 3.57
C LEU A 192 5.03 -3.56 4.95
N ASP A 193 5.78 -4.48 5.54
CA ASP A 193 6.50 -4.26 6.81
C ASP A 193 7.55 -3.15 6.68
N LYS A 194 8.28 -3.11 5.56
CA LYS A 194 9.23 -2.02 5.28
C LYS A 194 8.55 -0.66 5.11
N LEU A 195 7.39 -0.62 4.45
CA LEU A 195 6.59 0.60 4.31
C LEU A 195 6.07 1.08 5.68
N ALA A 196 5.53 0.18 6.50
CA ALA A 196 5.09 0.49 7.87
C ALA A 196 6.24 1.02 8.73
N SER A 197 7.41 0.35 8.69
CA SER A 197 8.61 0.79 9.40
C SER A 197 9.14 2.14 8.87
N GLY A 198 8.99 2.42 7.58
CA GLY A 198 9.33 3.71 6.97
C GLY A 198 8.44 4.83 7.50
N LEU A 199 7.13 4.61 7.57
CA LEU A 199 6.17 5.55 8.14
C LEU A 199 6.46 5.82 9.62
N ALA A 200 6.73 4.78 10.41
CA ALA A 200 7.07 4.91 11.83
C ALA A 200 8.33 5.78 12.03
N ARG A 201 9.39 5.54 11.25
CA ARG A 201 10.62 6.35 11.33
C ARG A 201 10.40 7.81 10.92
N SER A 202 9.61 8.04 9.85
CA SER A 202 9.25 9.39 9.41
C SER A 202 8.50 10.13 10.51
N PHE A 203 7.47 9.50 11.09
CA PHE A 203 6.70 10.06 12.19
C PHE A 203 7.60 10.37 13.41
N ALA A 204 8.45 9.43 13.83
CA ALA A 204 9.35 9.60 14.96
C ALA A 204 10.30 10.77 14.76
N SER A 205 10.92 10.89 13.60
CA SER A 205 11.82 11.99 13.25
C SER A 205 11.08 13.33 13.26
N THR A 206 9.92 13.39 12.63
CA THR A 206 9.14 14.63 12.51
C THR A 206 8.60 15.07 13.88
N LEU A 207 8.07 14.15 14.68
CA LEU A 207 7.60 14.45 16.04
C LEU A 207 8.73 14.91 16.93
N SER A 208 9.90 14.25 16.90
CA SER A 208 11.07 14.63 17.70
C SER A 208 11.53 16.06 17.36
N ASN A 209 11.58 16.40 16.08
CA ASN A 209 11.93 17.76 15.63
C ASN A 209 10.87 18.79 16.07
N ALA A 210 9.58 18.43 15.98
CA ALA A 210 8.49 19.28 16.42
C ALA A 210 8.56 19.56 17.94
N ILE A 211 8.86 18.53 18.76
CA ILE A 211 9.05 18.68 20.21
C ILE A 211 10.26 19.57 20.51
N ALA A 212 11.38 19.39 19.83
CA ALA A 212 12.59 20.18 20.02
C ALA A 212 12.36 21.68 19.69
N SER A 213 11.49 21.98 18.73
CA SER A 213 11.16 23.35 18.32
C SER A 213 10.09 24.06 19.17
N LEU A 214 9.46 23.36 20.13
CA LEU A 214 8.45 23.97 21.00
C LEU A 214 9.08 25.04 21.93
N PRO A 215 8.34 26.12 22.29
CA PRO A 215 8.80 27.08 23.30
C PRO A 215 8.92 26.45 24.69
N ALA A 216 9.72 27.03 25.59
CA ALA A 216 9.94 26.48 26.93
C ALA A 216 8.66 26.27 27.74
N ALA A 217 7.69 27.19 27.59
CA ALA A 217 6.35 27.08 28.15
C ALA A 217 5.35 26.63 27.08
N ALA A 218 5.55 25.42 26.54
CA ALA A 218 4.63 24.89 25.55
C ALA A 218 3.22 24.69 26.13
N ARG A 219 2.21 25.11 25.38
CA ARG A 219 0.78 25.00 25.72
C ARG A 219 0.06 24.20 24.64
N ALA A 220 -1.13 23.73 24.95
CA ALA A 220 -1.99 23.01 23.99
C ALA A 220 -2.15 23.74 22.65
N ALA A 221 -2.24 25.07 22.66
CA ALA A 221 -2.32 25.87 21.43
C ALA A 221 -1.15 25.68 20.46
N HIS A 222 0.07 25.40 20.97
CA HIS A 222 1.22 25.11 20.12
C HIS A 222 1.09 23.75 19.44
N ILE A 223 0.44 22.80 20.11
CA ILE A 223 0.16 21.47 19.57
C ILE A 223 -1.00 21.54 18.55
N GLU A 224 -2.01 22.39 18.78
CA GLU A 224 -3.08 22.65 17.82
C GLU A 224 -2.53 23.11 16.48
N ALA A 225 -1.51 23.96 16.48
CA ALA A 225 -0.84 24.42 15.28
C ALA A 225 -0.21 23.28 14.45
N TRP A 226 0.10 22.14 15.06
CA TRP A 226 0.62 20.98 14.33
C TRP A 226 -0.41 20.32 13.40
N ALA A 227 -1.69 20.41 13.74
CA ALA A 227 -2.80 19.84 12.97
C ALA A 227 -3.34 20.77 11.91
N VAL A 228 -3.05 22.09 12.01
CA VAL A 228 -3.50 23.12 11.07
C VAL A 228 -2.37 23.47 10.09
N ALA A 229 -2.70 23.78 8.84
CA ALA A 229 -1.68 24.23 7.88
C ALA A 229 -0.99 25.52 8.34
N PRO A 230 0.35 25.61 8.27
CA PRO A 230 1.33 24.71 7.64
C PRO A 230 1.89 23.60 8.57
N GLY A 231 1.14 23.18 9.59
CA GLY A 231 1.61 22.19 10.57
C GLY A 231 2.04 20.86 9.95
N TRP A 232 2.95 20.17 10.63
CA TRP A 232 3.61 18.96 10.14
C TRP A 232 2.72 17.71 10.14
N LEU A 233 1.68 17.67 10.98
CA LEU A 233 0.90 16.44 11.21
C LEU A 233 0.06 16.05 9.98
N ARG A 234 -0.49 17.03 9.25
CA ARG A 234 -1.23 16.74 8.00
C ARG A 234 -0.36 16.15 6.89
N PRO A 235 0.81 16.70 6.55
CA PRO A 235 1.75 16.04 5.63
C PRO A 235 2.13 14.62 6.04
N GLU A 236 2.32 14.39 7.33
CA GLU A 236 2.68 13.05 7.85
C GLU A 236 1.54 12.04 7.64
N ILE A 237 0.31 12.43 7.96
CA ILE A 237 -0.89 11.63 7.66
C ILE A 237 -1.02 11.41 6.14
N GLY A 238 -0.71 12.41 5.34
CA GLY A 238 -0.70 12.34 3.88
C GLY A 238 0.27 11.30 3.32
N ARG A 239 1.42 11.07 3.97
CA ARG A 239 2.35 9.99 3.60
C ARG A 239 1.71 8.60 3.78
N GLY A 240 1.06 8.36 4.91
CA GLY A 240 0.33 7.12 5.13
C GLY A 240 -0.82 6.92 4.15
N HIS A 241 -1.58 7.98 3.85
CA HIS A 241 -2.59 7.99 2.80
C HIS A 241 -2.01 7.57 1.44
N ALA A 242 -0.88 8.17 1.04
CA ALA A 242 -0.21 7.84 -0.23
C ALA A 242 0.22 6.37 -0.30
N VAL A 243 0.70 5.79 0.81
CA VAL A 243 1.03 4.36 0.88
C VAL A 243 -0.22 3.49 0.66
N VAL A 244 -1.33 3.79 1.34
CA VAL A 244 -2.59 3.05 1.16
C VAL A 244 -3.09 3.15 -0.29
N LEU A 245 -3.05 4.35 -0.89
CA LEU A 245 -3.42 4.55 -2.30
C LEU A 245 -2.52 3.80 -3.27
N ALA A 246 -1.23 3.69 -2.98
CA ALA A 246 -0.29 2.92 -3.79
C ALA A 246 -0.60 1.41 -3.75
N VAL A 247 -1.02 0.89 -2.60
CA VAL A 247 -1.48 -0.52 -2.47
C VAL A 247 -2.77 -0.73 -3.26
N ILE A 248 -3.74 0.18 -3.15
CA ILE A 248 -4.98 0.15 -3.94
C ILE A 248 -4.67 0.13 -5.44
N ALA A 249 -3.80 1.02 -5.90
CA ALA A 249 -3.42 1.11 -7.31
C ALA A 249 -2.70 -0.16 -7.80
N HIS A 250 -1.87 -0.77 -6.96
CA HIS A 250 -1.20 -2.04 -7.25
C HIS A 250 -2.22 -3.18 -7.42
N GLU A 251 -3.14 -3.36 -6.46
CA GLU A 251 -4.14 -4.42 -6.51
C GLU A 251 -5.10 -4.23 -7.70
N ARG A 252 -5.53 -3.00 -7.95
CA ARG A 252 -6.33 -2.67 -9.12
C ARG A 252 -5.61 -3.05 -10.41
N GLY A 253 -4.35 -2.63 -10.58
CA GLY A 253 -3.56 -2.92 -11.77
C GLY A 253 -3.41 -4.42 -12.01
N ARG A 254 -3.24 -5.21 -10.95
CA ARG A 254 -3.17 -6.67 -11.00
C ARG A 254 -4.47 -7.28 -11.52
N LEU A 255 -5.62 -6.89 -10.94
CA LEU A 255 -6.92 -7.44 -11.36
C LEU A 255 -7.36 -6.92 -12.75
N GLU A 256 -7.04 -5.67 -13.10
CA GLU A 256 -7.22 -5.18 -14.48
C GLU A 256 -6.36 -5.97 -15.48
N GLY A 257 -5.16 -6.39 -15.08
CA GLY A 257 -4.27 -7.22 -15.88
C GLY A 257 -4.83 -8.60 -16.18
N LEU A 258 -5.64 -9.18 -15.28
CA LEU A 258 -6.33 -10.45 -15.53
C LEU A 258 -7.40 -10.33 -16.63
N VAL A 259 -8.02 -9.17 -16.77
CA VAL A 259 -9.12 -8.93 -17.70
C VAL A 259 -8.62 -8.27 -19.00
N GLY A 260 -7.45 -7.62 -18.97
CA GLY A 260 -6.90 -6.78 -20.03
C GLY A 260 -6.63 -7.48 -21.37
N PRO A 261 -5.98 -8.66 -21.39
CA PRO A 261 -5.59 -9.35 -22.61
C PRO A 261 -6.74 -10.05 -23.35
N LEU A 262 -7.95 -10.01 -22.78
CA LEU A 262 -9.09 -10.80 -23.25
C LEU A 262 -10.01 -10.02 -24.20
N GLY A 263 -9.67 -8.78 -24.54
CA GLY A 263 -10.45 -7.90 -25.41
C GLY A 263 -9.71 -7.37 -26.61
#